data_ad9a93ea9e584f8628adc4ca1b20bdde
#
_entry.id   ad9a93ea9e584f8628adc4ca1b20bdde
#
_cell.length_a   1.000
_cell.length_b   1.000
_cell.length_c   1.000
_cell.angle_alpha   90.00
_cell.angle_beta   90.00
_cell.angle_gamma   90.00
#
_symmetry.space_group_name_H-M   'P 1'
#
loop_
_entity.id
_entity.type
_entity.pdbx_description
1 polymer ?
#
loop_
_entity_poly.entity_id
_entity_poly.type
_entity_poly.pdbx_seq_one_letter_code
_entity_poly.pdbx_strand_id
1 'polypeptide(L)'
;MLEIRTNESEASAKIIVIGVGGAGNNAVNRMIDESICGVEFIGINTDKQALKLCKASSAIQIGEKLTKGLGAGAKPEVGEKAAEESAEEITQAIKGADMVFVTCGMGGGTGTGAAPVVAKIAKDMGILTVGVVTKPFKFEAKTRMTNAVSGIEKLKESVDTLIVIPNDKLLEIVDRRTTMPDALKKADEVLQQAVQGITDLINVPGLINLDFADVQTVMKDKGIAHIGIGSAKGDDKAIEAVKLAVASPLLETTIEGASHVIINISGDIGLMEANEAASYVQELAGENANIIFGAMFDDSVADQATITVIATGLDGYSAAAASAFAGYTYKPQPTTSRPATPTYQTYGAAPAESTVRTEIPGLAKPKEASAKEREINIPGFLQRKK
;
A
#
# COMPACT_ATOMS: atom_id res chain seq x y z
N MET A 1 8.18 51.78 -22.83
CA MET A 1 7.40 50.85 -22.00
C MET A 1 8.06 49.49 -22.11
N LEU A 2 8.72 49.06 -21.06
CA LEU A 2 9.30 47.71 -21.00
C LEU A 2 8.15 46.80 -20.60
N GLU A 3 7.64 45.99 -21.54
CA GLU A 3 6.79 44.84 -21.21
C GLU A 3 7.65 43.79 -20.50
N ILE A 4 7.49 43.71 -19.19
CA ILE A 4 7.96 42.55 -18.45
C ILE A 4 7.03 41.41 -18.85
N ARG A 5 7.45 40.56 -19.79
CA ARG A 5 6.85 39.24 -20.00
C ARG A 5 7.20 38.43 -18.77
N THR A 6 6.32 38.40 -17.81
CA THR A 6 6.31 37.36 -16.81
C THR A 6 6.06 36.03 -17.56
N ASN A 7 7.11 35.26 -17.78
CA ASN A 7 6.97 33.83 -18.02
C ASN A 7 6.48 33.24 -16.70
N GLU A 8 5.20 33.36 -16.43
CA GLU A 8 4.48 32.59 -15.44
C GLU A 8 4.22 31.20 -15.97
N SER A 9 5.28 30.46 -16.23
CA SER A 9 5.30 29.05 -15.90
C SER A 9 5.75 29.01 -14.44
N GLU A 10 4.81 29.16 -13.51
CA GLU A 10 5.04 28.75 -12.15
C GLU A 10 5.66 27.36 -12.23
N ALA A 11 6.91 27.23 -11.81
CA ALA A 11 7.63 25.97 -11.80
C ALA A 11 7.07 25.12 -10.65
N SER A 12 5.85 24.63 -10.83
CA SER A 12 5.25 23.64 -9.94
C SER A 12 6.11 22.38 -10.01
N ALA A 13 6.45 21.82 -8.87
CA ALA A 13 7.19 20.57 -8.80
C ALA A 13 6.48 19.48 -9.59
N LYS A 14 7.19 18.77 -10.45
CA LYS A 14 6.62 17.66 -11.22
C LYS A 14 6.52 16.42 -10.34
N ILE A 15 5.29 16.07 -9.95
CA ILE A 15 4.99 14.92 -9.09
C ILE A 15 4.39 13.78 -9.93
N ILE A 16 4.94 12.58 -9.78
CA ILE A 16 4.43 11.37 -10.45
C ILE A 16 3.98 10.36 -9.39
N VAL A 17 2.79 9.81 -9.56
CA VAL A 17 2.26 8.71 -8.73
C VAL A 17 2.26 7.42 -9.53
N ILE A 18 3.00 6.43 -9.06
CA ILE A 18 3.18 5.13 -9.72
C ILE A 18 2.43 4.06 -8.95
N GLY A 19 1.39 3.51 -9.54
CA GLY A 19 0.67 2.35 -9.02
C GLY A 19 1.31 1.05 -9.49
N VAL A 20 1.83 0.22 -8.58
CA VAL A 20 2.51 -1.03 -8.93
C VAL A 20 1.67 -2.24 -8.56
N GLY A 21 1.37 -3.08 -9.54
CA GLY A 21 0.52 -4.27 -9.40
C GLY A 21 -0.97 -3.95 -9.25
N GLY A 22 -1.79 -4.95 -8.97
CA GLY A 22 -3.25 -4.80 -8.96
C GLY A 22 -3.75 -3.78 -7.94
N ALA A 23 -3.34 -3.89 -6.69
CA ALA A 23 -3.76 -2.96 -5.63
C ALA A 23 -3.24 -1.53 -5.87
N GLY A 24 -1.97 -1.37 -6.31
CA GLY A 24 -1.44 -0.06 -6.66
C GLY A 24 -2.20 0.60 -7.81
N ASN A 25 -2.54 -0.16 -8.85
CA ASN A 25 -3.34 0.36 -9.97
C ASN A 25 -4.76 0.73 -9.54
N ASN A 26 -5.37 -0.02 -8.59
CA ASN A 26 -6.68 0.33 -8.05
C ASN A 26 -6.63 1.64 -7.24
N ALA A 27 -5.59 1.81 -6.42
CA ALA A 27 -5.37 3.06 -5.68
C ALA A 27 -5.21 4.25 -6.65
N VAL A 28 -4.41 4.10 -7.71
CA VAL A 28 -4.26 5.12 -8.76
C VAL A 28 -5.60 5.43 -9.47
N ASN A 29 -6.36 4.40 -9.81
CA ASN A 29 -7.68 4.61 -10.41
C ASN A 29 -8.59 5.45 -9.50
N ARG A 30 -8.55 5.19 -8.20
CA ARG A 30 -9.32 5.96 -7.23
C ARG A 30 -8.83 7.40 -7.13
N MET A 31 -7.51 7.62 -7.09
CA MET A 31 -6.92 8.96 -7.08
C MET A 31 -7.36 9.79 -8.29
N ILE A 32 -7.47 9.14 -9.47
CA ILE A 32 -7.98 9.77 -10.69
C ILE A 32 -9.48 10.07 -10.57
N ASP A 33 -10.27 9.14 -10.01
CA ASP A 33 -11.71 9.34 -9.82
C ASP A 33 -12.03 10.48 -8.85
N GLU A 34 -11.21 10.66 -7.82
CA GLU A 34 -11.28 11.77 -6.86
C GLU A 34 -10.62 13.07 -7.38
N SER A 35 -10.13 13.05 -8.63
CA SER A 35 -9.58 14.24 -9.32
C SER A 35 -8.42 14.92 -8.58
N ILE A 36 -7.47 14.15 -8.04
CA ILE A 36 -6.26 14.71 -7.43
C ILE A 36 -5.50 15.55 -8.49
N CYS A 37 -5.29 16.82 -8.20
CA CYS A 37 -4.68 17.76 -9.12
C CYS A 37 -3.15 17.84 -8.97
N GLY A 38 -2.48 18.31 -10.03
CA GLY A 38 -1.04 18.60 -10.00
C GLY A 38 -0.14 17.38 -10.00
N VAL A 39 -0.64 16.19 -10.34
CA VAL A 39 0.12 14.96 -10.41
C VAL A 39 -0.08 14.20 -11.72
N GLU A 40 0.96 13.53 -12.19
CA GLU A 40 0.87 12.57 -13.29
C GLU A 40 0.73 11.16 -12.74
N PHE A 41 -0.07 10.31 -13.39
CA PHE A 41 -0.29 8.94 -12.96
C PHE A 41 0.29 7.93 -13.93
N ILE A 42 1.01 6.91 -13.37
CA ILE A 42 1.56 5.79 -14.12
C ILE A 42 1.08 4.48 -13.48
N GLY A 43 0.52 3.59 -14.30
CA GLY A 43 0.18 2.23 -13.88
C GLY A 43 1.23 1.23 -14.33
N ILE A 44 1.77 0.42 -13.43
CA ILE A 44 2.75 -0.62 -13.72
C ILE A 44 2.20 -1.99 -13.31
N ASN A 45 2.20 -2.96 -14.23
CA ASN A 45 1.76 -4.32 -13.91
C ASN A 45 2.41 -5.37 -14.80
N THR A 46 2.52 -6.61 -14.30
CA THR A 46 2.88 -7.81 -15.06
C THR A 46 1.67 -8.46 -15.73
N ASP A 47 0.44 -8.09 -15.30
CA ASP A 47 -0.81 -8.59 -15.87
C ASP A 47 -1.40 -7.59 -16.84
N LYS A 48 -1.41 -7.98 -18.13
CA LYS A 48 -1.93 -7.15 -19.23
C LYS A 48 -3.44 -6.90 -19.13
N GLN A 49 -4.21 -7.84 -18.55
CA GLN A 49 -5.66 -7.66 -18.41
C GLN A 49 -5.98 -6.68 -17.29
N ALA A 50 -5.29 -6.79 -16.16
CA ALA A 50 -5.42 -5.85 -15.07
C ALA A 50 -4.98 -4.43 -15.50
N LEU A 51 -3.92 -4.33 -16.29
CA LEU A 51 -3.40 -3.04 -16.77
C LEU A 51 -4.39 -2.31 -17.70
N LYS A 52 -5.19 -3.04 -18.49
CA LYS A 52 -6.26 -2.44 -19.30
C LYS A 52 -7.36 -1.75 -18.50
N LEU A 53 -7.50 -2.07 -17.22
CA LEU A 53 -8.47 -1.45 -16.32
C LEU A 53 -7.87 -0.23 -15.60
N CYS A 54 -6.57 0.02 -15.77
CA CYS A 54 -5.90 1.18 -15.21
C CYS A 54 -6.32 2.44 -15.96
N LYS A 55 -6.71 3.47 -15.23
CA LYS A 55 -7.13 4.78 -15.76
C LYS A 55 -5.97 5.77 -15.92
N ALA A 56 -4.77 5.40 -15.47
CA ALA A 56 -3.59 6.23 -15.59
C ALA A 56 -3.31 6.60 -17.06
N SER A 57 -2.83 7.83 -17.26
CA SER A 57 -2.47 8.35 -18.58
C SER A 57 -1.34 7.55 -19.25
N SER A 58 -0.47 6.96 -18.43
CA SER A 58 0.61 6.07 -18.85
C SER A 58 0.48 4.71 -18.18
N ALA A 59 0.57 3.63 -18.96
CA ALA A 59 0.46 2.26 -18.46
C ALA A 59 1.61 1.41 -19.01
N ILE A 60 2.44 0.87 -18.10
CA ILE A 60 3.65 0.11 -18.44
C ILE A 60 3.45 -1.37 -18.09
N GLN A 61 3.50 -2.24 -19.07
CA GLN A 61 3.53 -3.69 -18.87
C GLN A 61 4.97 -4.13 -18.63
N ILE A 62 5.31 -4.54 -17.42
CA ILE A 62 6.65 -5.01 -17.07
C ILE A 62 6.80 -6.51 -17.23
N GLY A 63 8.01 -6.96 -17.60
CA GLY A 63 8.38 -8.37 -17.68
C GLY A 63 7.62 -9.13 -18.76
N GLU A 64 7.47 -8.58 -19.95
CA GLU A 64 6.71 -9.19 -21.04
C GLU A 64 7.28 -10.56 -21.44
N LYS A 65 8.61 -10.70 -21.51
CA LYS A 65 9.28 -11.95 -21.84
C LYS A 65 9.11 -12.98 -20.74
N LEU A 66 9.22 -12.54 -19.48
CA LEU A 66 9.16 -13.40 -18.30
C LEU A 66 7.76 -13.90 -18.00
N THR A 67 6.76 -13.01 -18.04
CA THR A 67 5.38 -13.30 -17.57
C THR A 67 4.38 -13.54 -18.71
N LYS A 68 4.71 -13.13 -19.91
CA LYS A 68 3.83 -13.15 -21.11
C LYS A 68 2.48 -12.43 -20.85
N GLY A 69 2.48 -11.44 -19.93
CA GLY A 69 1.28 -10.70 -19.56
C GLY A 69 0.29 -11.45 -18.66
N LEU A 70 0.71 -12.56 -18.03
CA LEU A 70 -0.15 -13.41 -17.18
C LEU A 70 0.01 -13.13 -15.68
N GLY A 71 0.78 -12.11 -15.30
CA GLY A 71 1.03 -11.76 -13.92
C GLY A 71 2.21 -12.51 -13.30
N ALA A 72 2.56 -12.14 -12.05
CA ALA A 72 3.70 -12.71 -11.32
C ALA A 72 3.36 -13.97 -10.49
N GLY A 73 2.11 -14.43 -10.48
CA GLY A 73 1.69 -15.66 -9.78
C GLY A 73 1.96 -15.65 -8.28
N ALA A 74 1.78 -14.52 -7.60
CA ALA A 74 2.06 -14.30 -6.18
C ALA A 74 3.52 -14.56 -5.76
N LYS A 75 4.47 -14.49 -6.68
CA LYS A 75 5.91 -14.67 -6.44
C LYS A 75 6.63 -13.32 -6.57
N PRO A 76 7.11 -12.72 -5.46
CA PRO A 76 7.82 -11.44 -5.50
C PRO A 76 9.06 -11.45 -6.39
N GLU A 77 9.80 -12.57 -6.44
CA GLU A 77 11.00 -12.70 -7.25
C GLU A 77 10.71 -12.58 -8.77
N VAL A 78 9.49 -12.96 -9.19
CA VAL A 78 9.03 -12.78 -10.58
C VAL A 78 8.71 -11.32 -10.84
N GLY A 79 8.07 -10.63 -9.87
CA GLY A 79 7.79 -9.19 -9.95
C GLY A 79 9.07 -8.35 -10.00
N GLU A 80 10.06 -8.68 -9.19
CA GLU A 80 11.39 -8.04 -9.15
C GLU A 80 12.09 -8.14 -10.52
N LYS A 81 12.24 -9.36 -11.05
CA LYS A 81 12.85 -9.58 -12.35
C LYS A 81 12.07 -8.95 -13.51
N ALA A 82 10.75 -8.89 -13.41
CA ALA A 82 9.91 -8.23 -14.39
C ALA A 82 10.16 -6.72 -14.45
N ALA A 83 10.36 -6.08 -13.29
CA ALA A 83 10.72 -4.67 -13.23
C ALA A 83 12.16 -4.41 -13.71
N GLU A 84 13.10 -5.28 -13.38
CA GLU A 84 14.48 -5.22 -13.88
C GLU A 84 14.52 -5.35 -15.42
N GLU A 85 13.72 -6.25 -16.00
CA GLU A 85 13.61 -6.40 -17.49
C GLU A 85 13.16 -5.11 -18.16
N SER A 86 12.29 -4.33 -17.49
CA SER A 86 11.68 -3.11 -18.04
C SER A 86 12.26 -1.83 -17.44
N ALA A 87 13.46 -1.88 -16.84
CA ALA A 87 14.08 -0.75 -16.12
C ALA A 87 14.26 0.49 -17.01
N GLU A 88 14.63 0.32 -18.28
CA GLU A 88 14.80 1.44 -19.22
C GLU A 88 13.49 2.17 -19.50
N GLU A 89 12.38 1.43 -19.66
CA GLU A 89 11.06 2.00 -19.90
C GLU A 89 10.56 2.77 -18.68
N ILE A 90 10.77 2.21 -17.48
CA ILE A 90 10.45 2.88 -16.20
C ILE A 90 11.26 4.16 -16.07
N THR A 91 12.58 4.12 -16.33
CA THR A 91 13.47 5.27 -16.26
C THR A 91 13.02 6.41 -17.19
N GLN A 92 12.62 6.07 -18.42
CA GLN A 92 12.13 7.08 -19.37
C GLN A 92 10.80 7.70 -18.92
N ALA A 93 9.91 6.90 -18.33
CA ALA A 93 8.59 7.35 -17.91
C ALA A 93 8.64 8.34 -16.73
N ILE A 94 9.63 8.22 -15.83
CA ILE A 94 9.79 9.10 -14.65
C ILE A 94 10.78 10.25 -14.87
N LYS A 95 11.35 10.36 -16.06
CA LYS A 95 12.36 11.37 -16.35
C LYS A 95 11.83 12.79 -16.17
N GLY A 96 12.60 13.59 -15.43
CA GLY A 96 12.26 14.99 -15.15
C GLY A 96 11.20 15.17 -14.06
N ALA A 97 10.89 14.13 -13.29
CA ALA A 97 10.11 14.28 -12.07
C ALA A 97 10.98 14.85 -10.94
N ASP A 98 10.39 15.67 -10.09
CA ASP A 98 10.99 16.16 -8.84
C ASP A 98 10.65 15.23 -7.67
N MET A 99 9.49 14.60 -7.73
CA MET A 99 8.99 13.66 -6.71
C MET A 99 8.25 12.48 -7.33
N VAL A 100 8.47 11.29 -6.77
CA VAL A 100 7.79 10.06 -7.17
C VAL A 100 7.17 9.39 -5.95
N PHE A 101 5.86 9.14 -6.03
CA PHE A 101 5.17 8.25 -5.12
C PHE A 101 5.11 6.85 -5.72
N VAL A 102 5.50 5.84 -4.96
CA VAL A 102 5.36 4.43 -5.32
C VAL A 102 4.31 3.81 -4.42
N THR A 103 3.14 3.48 -4.99
CA THR A 103 2.04 2.90 -4.23
C THR A 103 1.75 1.46 -4.65
N CYS A 104 1.60 0.57 -3.66
CA CYS A 104 1.23 -0.82 -3.91
C CYS A 104 0.62 -1.50 -2.68
N GLY A 105 -0.09 -2.60 -2.91
CA GLY A 105 -0.44 -3.55 -1.85
C GLY A 105 0.65 -4.61 -1.72
N MET A 106 1.28 -4.68 -0.56
CA MET A 106 2.30 -5.66 -0.26
C MET A 106 1.73 -7.07 -0.04
N GLY A 107 2.55 -8.10 -0.27
CA GLY A 107 2.19 -9.51 -0.09
C GLY A 107 1.83 -10.26 -1.37
N GLY A 108 1.57 -9.54 -2.47
CA GLY A 108 1.40 -10.12 -3.81
C GLY A 108 2.73 -10.39 -4.51
N GLY A 109 2.69 -10.73 -5.80
CA GLY A 109 3.90 -10.92 -6.61
C GLY A 109 4.41 -9.63 -7.22
N THR A 110 3.59 -8.95 -8.04
CA THR A 110 4.01 -7.76 -8.79
C THR A 110 4.32 -6.59 -7.86
N GLY A 111 3.37 -6.15 -7.02
CA GLY A 111 3.58 -4.99 -6.13
C GLY A 111 4.77 -5.19 -5.20
N THR A 112 4.84 -6.35 -4.53
CA THR A 112 5.89 -6.66 -3.55
C THR A 112 7.29 -6.72 -4.17
N GLY A 113 7.40 -7.29 -5.38
CA GLY A 113 8.70 -7.47 -6.04
C GLY A 113 9.13 -6.26 -6.86
N ALA A 114 8.20 -5.67 -7.62
CA ALA A 114 8.53 -4.58 -8.54
C ALA A 114 8.63 -3.21 -7.86
N ALA A 115 7.86 -2.92 -6.80
CA ALA A 115 7.88 -1.61 -6.17
C ALA A 115 9.26 -1.20 -5.65
N PRO A 116 10.08 -2.07 -4.99
CA PRO A 116 11.43 -1.73 -4.59
C PRO A 116 12.34 -1.38 -5.77
N VAL A 117 12.21 -2.08 -6.91
CA VAL A 117 13.00 -1.81 -8.12
C VAL A 117 12.62 -0.46 -8.73
N VAL A 118 11.33 -0.18 -8.86
CA VAL A 118 10.82 1.11 -9.35
C VAL A 118 11.29 2.26 -8.45
N ALA A 119 11.18 2.10 -7.14
CA ALA A 119 11.62 3.09 -6.18
C ALA A 119 13.14 3.33 -6.25
N LYS A 120 13.93 2.27 -6.38
CA LYS A 120 15.37 2.37 -6.52
C LYS A 120 15.76 3.13 -7.78
N ILE A 121 15.12 2.87 -8.92
CA ILE A 121 15.38 3.61 -10.16
C ILE A 121 15.12 5.11 -9.95
N ALA A 122 13.99 5.48 -9.29
CA ALA A 122 13.68 6.88 -9.01
C ALA A 122 14.73 7.52 -8.08
N LYS A 123 15.08 6.85 -6.99
CA LYS A 123 16.07 7.32 -6.02
C LYS A 123 17.47 7.46 -6.64
N ASP A 124 17.89 6.50 -7.47
CA ASP A 124 19.17 6.54 -8.18
C ASP A 124 19.26 7.69 -9.20
N MET A 125 18.10 8.18 -9.69
CA MET A 125 18.00 9.40 -10.51
C MET A 125 17.99 10.70 -9.70
N GLY A 126 18.08 10.64 -8.37
CA GLY A 126 18.05 11.79 -7.48
C GLY A 126 16.65 12.38 -7.24
N ILE A 127 15.58 11.67 -7.61
CA ILE A 127 14.20 12.08 -7.44
C ILE A 127 13.76 11.77 -6.01
N LEU A 128 13.08 12.71 -5.33
CA LEU A 128 12.51 12.42 -4.00
C LEU A 128 11.51 11.28 -4.10
N THR A 129 11.79 10.16 -3.45
CA THR A 129 11.02 8.93 -3.60
C THR A 129 10.29 8.56 -2.31
N VAL A 130 8.97 8.53 -2.37
CA VAL A 130 8.10 8.20 -1.23
C VAL A 130 7.31 6.91 -1.51
N GLY A 131 7.46 5.93 -0.64
CA GLY A 131 6.66 4.70 -0.67
C GLY A 131 5.40 4.84 0.18
N VAL A 132 4.23 4.55 -0.39
CA VAL A 132 2.95 4.50 0.35
C VAL A 132 2.30 3.16 0.09
N VAL A 133 2.34 2.25 1.06
CA VAL A 133 2.00 0.85 0.82
C VAL A 133 1.10 0.28 1.93
N THR A 134 0.28 -0.72 1.56
CA THR A 134 -0.54 -1.43 2.53
C THR A 134 0.03 -2.80 2.87
N LYS A 135 -0.12 -3.22 4.14
CA LYS A 135 0.07 -4.61 4.58
C LYS A 135 -1.24 -5.37 4.44
N PRO A 136 -1.21 -6.64 4.00
CA PRO A 136 -2.42 -7.44 3.83
C PRO A 136 -3.14 -7.67 5.17
N PHE A 137 -4.44 -7.98 5.10
CA PHE A 137 -5.19 -8.45 6.25
C PHE A 137 -4.65 -9.80 6.74
N LYS A 138 -4.76 -10.08 8.04
CA LYS A 138 -4.35 -11.37 8.63
C LYS A 138 -5.05 -12.57 8.01
N PHE A 139 -6.31 -12.41 7.57
CA PHE A 139 -7.07 -13.48 6.91
C PHE A 139 -6.59 -13.80 5.49
N GLU A 140 -5.75 -12.94 4.86
CA GLU A 140 -5.24 -13.17 3.50
C GLU A 140 -4.12 -14.22 3.42
N ALA A 141 -3.86 -14.95 4.46
CA ALA A 141 -2.87 -16.01 4.63
C ALA A 141 -1.47 -15.55 5.11
N LYS A 142 -0.86 -16.43 5.90
CA LYS A 142 0.47 -16.19 6.50
C LYS A 142 1.57 -15.96 5.46
N THR A 143 1.55 -16.71 4.36
CA THR A 143 2.53 -16.56 3.28
C THR A 143 2.50 -15.15 2.68
N ARG A 144 1.28 -14.57 2.50
CA ARG A 144 1.12 -13.23 1.97
C ARG A 144 1.67 -12.19 2.93
N MET A 145 1.46 -12.35 4.23
CA MET A 145 2.04 -11.49 5.25
C MET A 145 3.59 -11.58 5.28
N THR A 146 4.16 -12.80 5.17
CA THR A 146 5.61 -12.99 5.11
C THR A 146 6.22 -12.28 3.90
N ASN A 147 5.60 -12.42 2.73
CA ASN A 147 6.02 -11.72 1.52
C ASN A 147 5.93 -10.19 1.71
N ALA A 148 4.86 -9.71 2.38
CA ALA A 148 4.67 -8.29 2.62
C ALA A 148 5.78 -7.71 3.50
N VAL A 149 6.12 -8.37 4.60
CA VAL A 149 7.18 -7.93 5.51
C VAL A 149 8.53 -7.85 4.78
N SER A 150 8.91 -8.91 4.06
CA SER A 150 10.16 -8.91 3.28
C SER A 150 10.18 -7.85 2.18
N GLY A 151 9.03 -7.60 1.52
CA GLY A 151 8.92 -6.55 0.51
C GLY A 151 9.02 -5.14 1.09
N ILE A 152 8.44 -4.92 2.27
CA ILE A 152 8.52 -3.64 2.99
C ILE A 152 9.97 -3.34 3.40
N GLU A 153 10.71 -4.34 3.89
CA GLU A 153 12.14 -4.19 4.23
C GLU A 153 12.96 -3.78 3.01
N LYS A 154 12.78 -4.44 1.86
CA LYS A 154 13.45 -4.07 0.61
C LYS A 154 13.06 -2.67 0.12
N LEU A 155 11.77 -2.32 0.24
CA LEU A 155 11.27 -1.02 -0.19
C LEU A 155 11.83 0.10 0.70
N LYS A 156 11.94 -0.13 2.02
CA LYS A 156 12.52 0.83 2.97
C LYS A 156 13.94 1.25 2.59
N GLU A 157 14.74 0.33 2.06
CA GLU A 157 16.11 0.62 1.59
C GLU A 157 16.11 1.42 0.27
N SER A 158 15.03 1.33 -0.50
CA SER A 158 14.91 1.87 -1.85
C SER A 158 14.19 3.22 -1.94
N VAL A 159 13.58 3.72 -0.85
CA VAL A 159 12.88 4.99 -0.79
C VAL A 159 13.56 5.98 0.16
N ASP A 160 13.18 7.24 0.10
CA ASP A 160 13.57 8.27 1.08
C ASP A 160 12.67 8.20 2.31
N THR A 161 11.38 8.06 2.07
CA THR A 161 10.35 7.96 3.11
C THR A 161 9.37 6.83 2.78
N LEU A 162 8.99 6.06 3.81
CA LEU A 162 8.06 4.94 3.68
C LEU A 162 6.90 5.08 4.66
N ILE A 163 5.69 5.08 4.13
CA ILE A 163 4.43 5.04 4.87
C ILE A 163 3.82 3.64 4.71
N VAL A 164 3.60 2.94 5.82
CA VAL A 164 3.04 1.60 5.83
C VAL A 164 1.70 1.59 6.54
N ILE A 165 0.66 1.18 5.84
CA ILE A 165 -0.72 1.12 6.34
C ILE A 165 -1.12 -0.34 6.54
N PRO A 166 -1.29 -0.81 7.78
CA PRO A 166 -1.76 -2.17 8.03
C PRO A 166 -3.27 -2.27 7.77
N ASN A 167 -3.69 -3.11 6.81
CA ASN A 167 -5.12 -3.29 6.52
C ASN A 167 -5.92 -3.79 7.74
N ASP A 168 -5.29 -4.52 8.67
CA ASP A 168 -5.96 -4.94 9.91
C ASP A 168 -6.48 -3.76 10.73
N LYS A 169 -5.81 -2.61 10.69
CA LYS A 169 -6.24 -1.40 11.38
C LYS A 169 -7.54 -0.82 10.80
N LEU A 170 -7.79 -1.06 9.53
CA LEU A 170 -9.07 -0.69 8.91
C LEU A 170 -10.25 -1.43 9.55
N LEU A 171 -10.04 -2.65 10.07
CA LEU A 171 -11.09 -3.42 10.74
C LEU A 171 -11.52 -2.79 12.08
N GLU A 172 -10.68 -1.93 12.67
CA GLU A 172 -10.99 -1.23 13.92
C GLU A 172 -11.95 -0.05 13.70
N ILE A 173 -11.99 0.50 12.47
CA ILE A 173 -12.76 1.70 12.11
C ILE A 173 -13.99 1.41 11.23
N VAL A 174 -14.09 0.22 10.63
CA VAL A 174 -15.24 -0.14 9.77
C VAL A 174 -16.38 -0.79 10.56
N ASP A 175 -17.61 -0.62 10.10
CA ASP A 175 -18.78 -1.27 10.68
C ASP A 175 -18.72 -2.79 10.48
N ARG A 176 -19.27 -3.56 11.41
CA ARG A 176 -19.38 -5.04 11.33
C ARG A 176 -20.16 -5.52 10.10
N ARG A 177 -20.93 -4.65 9.44
CA ARG A 177 -21.67 -4.93 8.21
C ARG A 177 -20.87 -4.65 6.95
N THR A 178 -19.66 -4.10 7.07
CA THR A 178 -18.80 -3.77 5.92
C THR A 178 -18.44 -5.04 5.15
N THR A 179 -18.68 -5.02 3.83
CA THR A 179 -18.34 -6.15 2.96
C THR A 179 -16.84 -6.19 2.68
N MET A 180 -16.32 -7.35 2.26
CA MET A 180 -14.90 -7.46 1.87
C MET A 180 -14.51 -6.49 0.73
N PRO A 181 -15.29 -6.31 -0.35
CA PRO A 181 -15.00 -5.29 -1.34
C PRO A 181 -14.93 -3.88 -0.77
N ASP A 182 -15.79 -3.53 0.18
CA ASP A 182 -15.80 -2.20 0.80
C ASP A 182 -14.56 -2.01 1.72
N ALA A 183 -14.14 -3.04 2.44
CA ALA A 183 -12.92 -3.00 3.24
C ALA A 183 -11.65 -2.79 2.36
N LEU A 184 -11.59 -3.45 1.19
CA LEU A 184 -10.50 -3.23 0.23
C LEU A 184 -10.55 -1.83 -0.39
N LYS A 185 -11.75 -1.32 -0.71
CA LYS A 185 -11.92 0.08 -1.14
C LYS A 185 -11.44 1.06 -0.07
N LYS A 186 -11.67 0.76 1.20
CA LYS A 186 -11.19 1.60 2.31
C LYS A 186 -9.65 1.63 2.39
N ALA A 187 -8.99 0.51 2.09
CA ALA A 187 -7.53 0.48 1.97
C ALA A 187 -7.02 1.37 0.82
N ASP A 188 -7.70 1.33 -0.34
CA ASP A 188 -7.37 2.21 -1.47
C ASP A 188 -7.63 3.69 -1.13
N GLU A 189 -8.69 4.01 -0.34
CA GLU A 189 -8.97 5.37 0.17
C GLU A 189 -7.83 5.90 1.05
N VAL A 190 -7.31 5.08 1.93
CA VAL A 190 -6.23 5.53 2.82
C VAL A 190 -4.94 5.79 2.04
N LEU A 191 -4.63 4.94 1.04
CA LEU A 191 -3.51 5.21 0.12
C LEU A 191 -3.71 6.53 -0.63
N GLN A 192 -4.91 6.78 -1.12
CA GLN A 192 -5.27 8.02 -1.81
C GLN A 192 -5.13 9.23 -0.89
N GLN A 193 -5.70 9.18 0.32
CA GLN A 193 -5.61 10.27 1.29
C GLN A 193 -4.17 10.58 1.69
N ALA A 194 -3.32 9.56 1.84
CA ALA A 194 -1.92 9.74 2.16
C ALA A 194 -1.15 10.47 1.04
N VAL A 195 -1.40 10.11 -0.22
CA VAL A 195 -0.79 10.79 -1.37
C VAL A 195 -1.35 12.20 -1.49
N GLN A 196 -2.67 12.36 -1.42
CA GLN A 196 -3.35 13.66 -1.53
C GLN A 196 -2.89 14.63 -0.44
N GLY A 197 -2.81 14.17 0.81
CA GLY A 197 -2.37 15.02 1.92
C GLY A 197 -0.98 15.61 1.74
N ILE A 198 -0.09 14.93 0.99
CA ILE A 198 1.23 15.45 0.65
C ILE A 198 1.19 16.32 -0.61
N THR A 199 0.44 15.92 -1.62
CA THR A 199 0.37 16.66 -2.89
C THR A 199 -0.35 18.00 -2.76
N ASP A 200 -1.39 18.06 -1.93
CA ASP A 200 -2.14 19.30 -1.65
C ASP A 200 -1.24 20.35 -0.98
N LEU A 201 -0.32 19.91 -0.09
CA LEU A 201 0.67 20.80 0.53
C LEU A 201 1.56 21.53 -0.48
N ILE A 202 1.87 20.86 -1.59
CA ILE A 202 2.80 21.37 -2.61
C ILE A 202 2.05 22.15 -3.69
N ASN A 203 0.85 21.69 -4.08
CA ASN A 203 0.16 22.18 -5.27
C ASN A 203 -0.93 23.22 -4.98
N VAL A 204 -1.51 23.22 -3.78
CA VAL A 204 -2.62 24.12 -3.45
C VAL A 204 -2.09 25.35 -2.74
N PRO A 205 -2.28 26.57 -3.33
CA PRO A 205 -1.84 27.80 -2.69
C PRO A 205 -2.63 28.07 -1.41
N GLY A 206 -1.94 28.29 -0.30
CA GLY A 206 -2.52 28.58 1.00
C GLY A 206 -2.14 29.98 1.52
N LEU A 207 -2.62 30.32 2.72
CA LEU A 207 -2.19 31.55 3.44
C LEU A 207 -0.71 31.44 3.87
N ILE A 208 -0.29 30.26 4.27
CA ILE A 208 1.09 29.91 4.57
C ILE A 208 1.41 28.70 3.68
N ASN A 209 2.17 28.97 2.62
CA ASN A 209 2.57 27.94 1.68
C ASN A 209 3.80 27.19 2.20
N LEU A 210 3.76 25.88 2.02
CA LEU A 210 4.95 25.04 2.11
C LEU A 210 5.53 24.91 0.71
N ASP A 211 6.80 25.20 0.56
CA ASP A 211 7.47 24.95 -0.72
C ASP A 211 7.94 23.48 -0.83
N PHE A 212 8.27 23.08 -2.06
CA PHE A 212 8.77 21.72 -2.30
C PHE A 212 10.07 21.42 -1.53
N ALA A 213 10.91 22.44 -1.29
CA ALA A 213 12.17 22.28 -0.55
C ALA A 213 11.92 21.95 0.93
N ASP A 214 10.87 22.51 1.54
CA ASP A 214 10.44 22.18 2.90
C ASP A 214 10.03 20.71 3.00
N VAL A 215 9.18 20.26 2.07
CA VAL A 215 8.75 18.86 1.98
C VAL A 215 9.95 17.92 1.75
N GLN A 216 10.87 18.30 0.87
CA GLN A 216 12.08 17.54 0.61
C GLN A 216 12.95 17.42 1.86
N THR A 217 13.12 18.48 2.63
CA THR A 217 13.90 18.47 3.87
C THR A 217 13.34 17.53 4.92
N VAL A 218 12.01 17.45 5.02
CA VAL A 218 11.31 16.58 5.98
C VAL A 218 11.29 15.13 5.52
N MET A 219 11.33 14.84 4.22
CA MET A 219 11.12 13.49 3.69
C MET A 219 12.39 12.80 3.19
N LYS A 220 13.42 13.55 2.79
CA LYS A 220 14.62 12.95 2.20
C LYS A 220 15.40 12.12 3.22
N ASP A 221 15.62 10.84 2.92
CA ASP A 221 16.41 9.88 3.73
C ASP A 221 15.90 9.77 5.19
N LYS A 222 14.58 9.86 5.43
CA LYS A 222 13.98 9.83 6.76
C LYS A 222 13.41 8.46 7.17
N GLY A 223 13.39 7.48 6.28
CA GLY A 223 12.92 6.14 6.60
C GLY A 223 11.40 6.06 6.84
N ILE A 224 10.98 5.50 7.95
CA ILE A 224 9.53 5.34 8.23
C ILE A 224 8.92 6.68 8.64
N ALA A 225 7.75 6.99 8.06
CA ALA A 225 6.96 8.16 8.41
C ALA A 225 5.57 7.78 8.93
N HIS A 226 5.05 8.66 9.79
CA HIS A 226 3.66 8.69 10.22
C HIS A 226 2.92 9.74 9.39
N ILE A 227 1.74 9.40 8.88
CA ILE A 227 0.81 10.37 8.30
C ILE A 227 -0.56 10.19 8.93
N GLY A 228 -1.12 11.25 9.45
CA GLY A 228 -2.46 11.24 10.01
C GLY A 228 -3.27 12.41 9.48
N ILE A 229 -4.56 12.15 9.22
CA ILE A 229 -5.52 13.15 8.77
C ILE A 229 -6.70 13.10 9.73
N GLY A 230 -7.05 14.24 10.28
CA GLY A 230 -8.21 14.40 11.15
C GLY A 230 -9.07 15.54 10.69
N SER A 231 -10.38 15.39 10.77
CA SER A 231 -11.36 16.42 10.42
C SER A 231 -12.42 16.51 11.50
N ALA A 232 -12.74 17.74 11.93
CA ALA A 232 -13.74 18.00 12.95
C ALA A 232 -14.54 19.27 12.66
N LYS A 233 -15.67 19.45 13.33
CA LYS A 233 -16.59 20.59 13.19
C LYS A 233 -16.91 21.16 14.56
N GLY A 234 -17.28 22.47 14.60
CA GLY A 234 -17.70 23.14 15.81
C GLY A 234 -16.60 23.94 16.49
N ASP A 235 -16.86 24.41 17.70
CA ASP A 235 -16.00 25.36 18.42
C ASP A 235 -14.60 24.84 18.73
N ASP A 236 -14.46 23.52 19.00
CA ASP A 236 -13.18 22.85 19.31
C ASP A 236 -12.58 22.11 18.10
N LYS A 237 -13.00 22.45 16.87
CA LYS A 237 -12.68 21.74 15.63
C LYS A 237 -11.19 21.49 15.41
N ALA A 238 -10.34 22.47 15.71
CA ALA A 238 -8.90 22.35 15.48
C ALA A 238 -8.26 21.33 16.43
N ILE A 239 -8.59 21.42 17.73
CA ILE A 239 -8.01 20.50 18.73
C ILE A 239 -8.56 19.06 18.58
N GLU A 240 -9.82 18.92 18.16
CA GLU A 240 -10.40 17.60 17.86
C GLU A 240 -9.79 17.02 16.59
N ALA A 241 -9.65 17.82 15.51
CA ALA A 241 -9.04 17.40 14.27
C ALA A 241 -7.59 16.95 14.46
N VAL A 242 -6.78 17.72 15.22
CA VAL A 242 -5.38 17.35 15.46
C VAL A 242 -5.27 16.07 16.32
N LYS A 243 -6.12 15.89 17.31
CA LYS A 243 -6.17 14.64 18.10
C LYS A 243 -6.51 13.44 17.22
N LEU A 244 -7.47 13.58 16.31
CA LEU A 244 -7.81 12.54 15.34
C LEU A 244 -6.66 12.26 14.37
N ALA A 245 -5.95 13.28 13.91
CA ALA A 245 -4.81 13.13 13.03
C ALA A 245 -3.66 12.37 13.71
N VAL A 246 -3.28 12.78 14.92
CA VAL A 246 -2.17 12.18 15.66
C VAL A 246 -2.50 10.79 16.20
N ALA A 247 -3.73 10.59 16.67
CA ALA A 247 -4.20 9.31 17.19
C ALA A 247 -4.76 8.39 16.10
N SER A 248 -4.41 8.63 14.81
CA SER A 248 -4.93 7.85 13.69
C SER A 248 -4.76 6.35 13.96
N PRO A 249 -5.85 5.59 14.13
CA PRO A 249 -5.76 4.15 14.40
C PRO A 249 -5.21 3.36 13.20
N LEU A 250 -5.05 4.01 12.05
CA LEU A 250 -4.65 3.38 10.79
C LEU A 250 -3.16 3.05 10.72
N LEU A 251 -2.35 3.58 11.64
CA LEU A 251 -0.89 3.43 11.60
C LEU A 251 -0.37 2.68 12.83
N GLU A 252 0.77 2.01 12.67
CA GLU A 252 1.48 1.33 13.78
C GLU A 252 2.51 2.25 14.44
N THR A 253 2.63 3.51 13.97
CA THR A 253 3.58 4.51 14.44
C THR A 253 2.89 5.60 15.24
N THR A 254 3.63 6.25 16.15
CA THR A 254 3.22 7.47 16.86
C THR A 254 4.12 8.61 16.41
N ILE A 255 3.72 9.85 16.66
CA ILE A 255 4.55 11.03 16.35
C ILE A 255 5.60 11.32 17.44
N GLU A 256 5.54 10.60 18.57
CA GLU A 256 6.48 10.77 19.67
C GLU A 256 7.92 10.51 19.21
N GLY A 257 8.83 11.45 19.52
CA GLY A 257 10.22 11.36 19.13
C GLY A 257 10.53 11.61 17.67
N ALA A 258 9.57 12.12 16.90
CA ALA A 258 9.78 12.56 15.52
C ALA A 258 10.83 13.67 15.47
N SER A 259 11.76 13.59 14.52
CA SER A 259 12.74 14.66 14.30
C SER A 259 12.20 15.81 13.46
N HIS A 260 11.24 15.54 12.58
CA HIS A 260 10.60 16.53 11.73
C HIS A 260 9.11 16.26 11.64
N VAL A 261 8.32 17.32 11.69
CA VAL A 261 6.85 17.25 11.55
C VAL A 261 6.37 18.33 10.60
N ILE A 262 5.52 17.97 9.66
CA ILE A 262 4.72 18.93 8.88
C ILE A 262 3.31 18.89 9.45
N ILE A 263 2.75 20.08 9.72
CA ILE A 263 1.36 20.27 10.10
C ILE A 263 0.72 21.13 9.01
N ASN A 264 -0.29 20.61 8.34
CA ASN A 264 -1.12 21.41 7.45
C ASN A 264 -2.53 21.51 8.00
N ILE A 265 -3.00 22.73 8.10
CA ILE A 265 -4.34 23.05 8.60
C ILE A 265 -5.14 23.65 7.44
N SER A 266 -6.28 23.04 7.11
CA SER A 266 -7.19 23.53 6.08
C SER A 266 -8.60 23.70 6.61
N GLY A 267 -9.32 24.70 6.09
CA GLY A 267 -10.69 25.00 6.45
C GLY A 267 -10.88 26.37 7.10
N ASP A 268 -11.98 26.53 7.84
CA ASP A 268 -12.35 27.76 8.54
C ASP A 268 -11.74 27.76 9.94
N ILE A 269 -10.51 28.24 10.08
CA ILE A 269 -9.75 28.20 11.34
C ILE A 269 -9.22 29.58 11.72
N GLY A 270 -9.43 29.94 12.99
CA GLY A 270 -8.86 31.11 13.62
C GLY A 270 -7.38 30.92 14.01
N LEU A 271 -6.66 32.05 14.16
CA LEU A 271 -5.24 32.02 14.56
C LEU A 271 -5.01 31.35 15.91
N MET A 272 -5.91 31.52 16.88
CA MET A 272 -5.79 30.88 18.20
C MET A 272 -5.95 29.39 18.13
N GLU A 273 -6.94 28.92 17.38
CA GLU A 273 -7.19 27.49 17.15
C GLU A 273 -6.00 26.82 16.44
N ALA A 274 -5.43 27.49 15.43
CA ALA A 274 -4.25 27.01 14.72
C ALA A 274 -3.02 26.90 15.66
N ASN A 275 -2.84 27.90 16.55
CA ASN A 275 -1.77 27.87 17.54
C ASN A 275 -1.95 26.73 18.57
N GLU A 276 -3.17 26.48 19.03
CA GLU A 276 -3.48 25.38 19.95
C GLU A 276 -3.18 24.01 19.31
N ALA A 277 -3.59 23.80 18.06
CA ALA A 277 -3.30 22.60 17.32
C ALA A 277 -1.79 22.38 17.13
N ALA A 278 -1.04 23.41 16.73
CA ALA A 278 0.41 23.33 16.57
C ALA A 278 1.13 23.06 17.90
N SER A 279 0.71 23.70 19.00
CA SER A 279 1.26 23.48 20.33
C SER A 279 1.04 22.04 20.82
N TYR A 280 -0.14 21.49 20.54
CA TYR A 280 -0.44 20.10 20.88
C TYR A 280 0.47 19.09 20.16
N VAL A 281 0.73 19.31 18.86
CA VAL A 281 1.66 18.46 18.10
C VAL A 281 3.09 18.60 18.61
N GLN A 282 3.52 19.82 18.96
CA GLN A 282 4.87 20.06 19.49
C GLN A 282 5.09 19.38 20.84
N GLU A 283 4.09 19.40 21.72
CA GLU A 283 4.14 18.70 23.00
C GLU A 283 4.32 17.18 22.81
N LEU A 284 3.61 16.59 21.84
CA LEU A 284 3.69 15.16 21.56
C LEU A 284 4.95 14.75 20.80
N ALA A 285 5.40 15.54 19.81
CA ALA A 285 6.61 15.24 19.05
C ALA A 285 7.89 15.44 19.87
N GLY A 286 7.82 16.36 20.86
CA GLY A 286 8.94 16.74 21.72
C GLY A 286 9.58 18.07 21.33
N GLU A 287 10.28 18.70 22.30
CA GLU A 287 10.87 20.05 22.16
C GLU A 287 11.90 20.18 21.03
N ASN A 288 12.52 19.07 20.63
CA ASN A 288 13.57 19.05 19.60
C ASN A 288 13.03 18.82 18.18
N ALA A 289 11.73 18.61 18.02
CA ALA A 289 11.12 18.36 16.72
C ALA A 289 11.13 19.67 15.88
N ASN A 290 11.62 19.58 14.64
CA ASN A 290 11.49 20.66 13.67
C ASN A 290 10.09 20.62 13.06
N ILE A 291 9.24 21.60 13.41
CA ILE A 291 7.86 21.66 12.95
C ILE A 291 7.75 22.70 11.83
N ILE A 292 7.24 22.26 10.68
CA ILE A 292 6.92 23.10 9.54
C ILE A 292 5.39 23.21 9.48
N PHE A 293 4.90 24.44 9.39
CA PHE A 293 3.48 24.77 9.47
C PHE A 293 2.95 25.32 8.14
N GLY A 294 1.87 24.71 7.63
CA GLY A 294 1.09 25.19 6.49
C GLY A 294 -0.34 25.50 6.89
N ALA A 295 -0.92 26.53 6.27
CA ALA A 295 -2.30 26.89 6.51
C ALA A 295 -3.01 27.25 5.21
N MET A 296 -4.14 26.60 4.96
CA MET A 296 -5.02 26.83 3.82
C MET A 296 -6.40 27.25 4.32
N PHE A 297 -6.87 28.40 3.88
CA PHE A 297 -8.21 28.84 4.17
C PHE A 297 -9.17 28.36 3.07
N ASP A 298 -10.25 27.70 3.44
CA ASP A 298 -11.25 27.19 2.52
C ASP A 298 -12.65 27.64 2.94
N ASP A 299 -13.13 28.69 2.29
CA ASP A 299 -14.47 29.26 2.52
C ASP A 299 -15.62 28.31 2.15
N SER A 300 -15.34 27.27 1.37
CA SER A 300 -16.37 26.31 0.91
C SER A 300 -16.83 25.36 2.02
N VAL A 301 -16.02 25.25 3.09
CA VAL A 301 -16.25 24.30 4.19
C VAL A 301 -16.44 25.07 5.49
N ALA A 302 -17.61 25.70 5.65
CA ALA A 302 -17.93 26.47 6.86
C ALA A 302 -17.88 25.59 8.12
N ASP A 303 -17.29 26.13 9.19
CA ASP A 303 -17.22 25.52 10.53
C ASP A 303 -16.56 24.12 10.58
N GLN A 304 -15.67 23.83 9.63
CA GLN A 304 -14.92 22.57 9.61
C GLN A 304 -13.41 22.84 9.51
N ALA A 305 -12.65 22.05 10.25
CA ALA A 305 -11.19 22.02 10.17
C ALA A 305 -10.72 20.64 9.72
N THR A 306 -9.75 20.59 8.84
CA THR A 306 -9.03 19.37 8.48
C THR A 306 -7.54 19.60 8.73
N ILE A 307 -6.93 18.70 9.51
CA ILE A 307 -5.52 18.77 9.87
C ILE A 307 -4.81 17.53 9.37
N THR A 308 -3.74 17.76 8.59
CA THR A 308 -2.84 16.70 8.15
C THR A 308 -1.53 16.84 8.91
N VAL A 309 -1.09 15.76 9.56
CA VAL A 309 0.17 15.69 10.28
C VAL A 309 1.06 14.64 9.62
N ILE A 310 2.28 15.02 9.23
CA ILE A 310 3.28 14.12 8.67
C ILE A 310 4.50 14.20 9.59
N ALA A 311 4.85 13.09 10.24
CA ALA A 311 5.99 13.01 11.13
C ALA A 311 7.02 12.00 10.60
N THR A 312 8.30 12.41 10.60
CA THR A 312 9.41 11.63 10.04
C THR A 312 10.59 11.58 11.01
N GLY A 313 11.55 10.70 10.72
CA GLY A 313 12.71 10.52 11.58
C GLY A 313 12.33 9.89 12.93
N LEU A 314 11.48 8.87 12.90
CA LEU A 314 10.97 8.12 14.05
C LEU A 314 11.96 7.05 14.56
N ASP A 315 13.22 7.12 14.20
CA ASP A 315 14.24 6.08 14.40
C ASP A 315 14.54 5.74 15.88
N GLY A 316 14.15 6.59 16.83
CA GLY A 316 14.23 6.30 18.25
C GLY A 316 13.22 5.24 18.75
N TYR A 317 12.12 5.06 18.02
CA TYR A 317 11.02 4.15 18.38
C TYR A 317 11.02 2.82 17.60
N SER A 318 11.87 2.70 16.58
CA SER A 318 11.94 1.50 15.73
C SER A 318 12.35 0.24 16.49
N ALA A 319 12.99 0.36 17.66
CA ALA A 319 13.39 -0.79 18.48
C ALA A 319 12.18 -1.53 19.09
N ALA A 320 11.11 -0.84 19.45
CA ALA A 320 9.88 -1.46 19.97
C ALA A 320 9.02 -2.04 18.83
N ALA A 321 8.92 -1.34 17.69
CA ALA A 321 8.28 -1.84 16.49
C ALA A 321 9.06 -3.01 15.85
N ALA A 322 10.39 -2.95 15.84
CA ALA A 322 11.24 -4.06 15.39
C ALA A 322 11.08 -5.31 16.27
N SER A 323 10.79 -5.17 17.57
CA SER A 323 10.49 -6.32 18.43
C SER A 323 9.12 -6.94 18.12
N ALA A 324 8.14 -6.16 17.67
CA ALA A 324 6.87 -6.68 17.15
C ALA A 324 7.06 -7.42 15.81
N PHE A 325 8.05 -7.01 14.99
CA PHE A 325 8.47 -7.73 13.79
C PHE A 325 9.31 -8.96 14.09
N ALA A 326 10.14 -8.96 15.14
CA ALA A 326 11.03 -10.06 15.53
C ALA A 326 10.29 -11.35 15.94
N GLY A 327 9.00 -11.27 16.26
CA GLY A 327 8.16 -12.44 16.53
C GLY A 327 7.95 -13.38 15.32
N TYR A 328 8.34 -12.98 14.11
CA TYR A 328 8.18 -13.73 12.87
C TYR A 328 9.50 -14.20 12.23
N THR A 329 10.64 -14.06 12.90
CA THR A 329 11.88 -14.63 12.39
C THR A 329 11.78 -16.15 12.34
N TYR A 330 11.73 -16.68 11.13
CA TYR A 330 11.89 -18.09 10.83
C TYR A 330 13.28 -18.53 11.33
N LYS A 331 13.34 -19.23 12.47
CA LYS A 331 14.51 -20.04 12.79
C LYS A 331 14.48 -21.25 11.86
N PRO A 332 15.44 -21.42 10.95
CA PRO A 332 15.55 -22.67 10.22
C PRO A 332 15.76 -23.77 11.27
N GLN A 333 14.82 -24.71 11.37
CA GLN A 333 15.05 -25.93 12.13
C GLN A 333 16.23 -26.66 11.51
N PRO A 334 17.22 -27.09 12.30
CA PRO A 334 18.28 -27.92 11.76
C PRO A 334 17.62 -29.16 11.16
N THR A 335 17.87 -29.38 9.88
CA THR A 335 17.49 -30.59 9.17
C THR A 335 18.13 -31.76 9.89
N THR A 336 17.36 -32.44 10.73
CA THR A 336 17.74 -33.76 11.23
C THR A 336 17.93 -34.67 10.02
N SER A 337 19.11 -35.22 9.95
CA SER A 337 19.57 -36.20 8.98
C SER A 337 18.47 -37.16 8.58
N ARG A 338 18.21 -37.23 7.30
CA ARG A 338 17.34 -38.19 6.62
C ARG A 338 17.74 -39.61 7.08
N PRO A 339 16.83 -40.47 7.58
CA PRO A 339 17.14 -41.83 7.81
C PRO A 339 17.47 -42.53 6.49
N ALA A 340 18.53 -43.32 6.49
CA ALA A 340 18.99 -44.08 5.33
C ALA A 340 17.86 -44.94 4.76
N THR A 341 17.71 -44.90 3.46
CA THR A 341 16.82 -45.75 2.66
C THR A 341 17.15 -47.21 2.91
N PRO A 342 16.19 -48.09 3.27
CA PRO A 342 16.45 -49.52 3.31
C PRO A 342 16.68 -50.04 1.91
N THR A 343 17.82 -50.70 1.72
CA THR A 343 18.18 -51.41 0.49
C THR A 343 17.27 -52.63 0.37
N TYR A 344 16.41 -52.65 -0.63
CA TYR A 344 15.66 -53.87 -0.98
C TYR A 344 16.59 -54.80 -1.73
N GLN A 345 16.89 -55.97 -1.09
CA GLN A 345 17.47 -57.12 -1.77
C GLN A 345 16.40 -57.80 -2.62
N THR A 346 16.68 -57.92 -3.92
CA THR A 346 15.92 -58.70 -4.86
C THR A 346 16.09 -60.20 -4.56
N TYR A 347 15.01 -60.86 -4.14
CA TYR A 347 14.91 -62.32 -4.16
C TYR A 347 13.98 -62.77 -5.29
N GLY A 348 14.45 -63.78 -6.00
CA GLY A 348 13.89 -64.34 -7.22
C GLY A 348 12.53 -64.97 -7.10
N ALA A 349 11.93 -65.11 -8.26
CA ALA A 349 10.62 -65.69 -8.51
C ALA A 349 10.56 -67.18 -8.27
N ALA A 350 9.42 -67.65 -7.76
CA ALA A 350 8.72 -68.95 -8.09
C ALA A 350 7.55 -69.23 -7.10
N PRO A 351 6.63 -70.22 -7.35
CA PRO A 351 5.36 -69.90 -8.01
C PRO A 351 4.13 -70.19 -7.08
N ALA A 352 2.95 -69.98 -7.63
CA ALA A 352 1.58 -70.08 -7.11
C ALA A 352 1.30 -71.24 -6.14
N GLU A 353 0.45 -70.98 -5.13
CA GLU A 353 -0.83 -71.68 -4.92
C GLU A 353 -1.57 -71.25 -3.63
N SER A 354 -2.88 -71.30 -3.75
CA SER A 354 -3.96 -71.58 -2.78
C SER A 354 -4.31 -70.57 -1.68
N THR A 355 -5.43 -69.93 -1.92
CA THR A 355 -6.64 -69.73 -1.09
C THR A 355 -6.55 -69.96 0.41
N VAL A 356 -6.73 -68.91 1.23
CA VAL A 356 -7.54 -69.00 2.46
C VAL A 356 -8.30 -67.65 2.63
N ARG A 357 -9.63 -67.71 2.53
CA ARG A 357 -10.56 -66.71 2.98
C ARG A 357 -10.59 -66.69 4.50
N THR A 358 -10.33 -65.55 5.10
CA THR A 358 -10.72 -65.33 6.50
C THR A 358 -11.76 -64.20 6.51
N GLU A 359 -13.00 -64.57 6.83
CA GLU A 359 -14.13 -63.62 7.02
C GLU A 359 -13.94 -62.89 8.35
N ILE A 360 -14.06 -61.58 8.31
CA ILE A 360 -14.21 -60.73 9.50
C ILE A 360 -15.70 -60.39 9.62
N PRO A 361 -16.38 -60.74 10.74
CA PRO A 361 -17.80 -60.42 10.91
C PRO A 361 -17.97 -58.98 11.33
N GLY A 362 -18.84 -58.24 10.61
CA GLY A 362 -19.41 -57.01 11.15
C GLY A 362 -19.40 -55.75 10.32
N LEU A 363 -19.36 -55.81 8.98
CA LEU A 363 -19.64 -54.61 8.18
C LEU A 363 -20.80 -54.84 7.20
N ALA A 364 -21.89 -54.16 7.43
CA ALA A 364 -23.08 -54.18 6.59
C ALA A 364 -22.77 -53.55 5.21
N LYS A 365 -23.21 -54.24 4.14
CA LYS A 365 -23.12 -53.78 2.75
C LYS A 365 -23.95 -52.55 2.54
N PRO A 366 -23.47 -51.54 1.77
CA PRO A 366 -24.30 -50.44 1.31
C PRO A 366 -25.29 -50.94 0.24
N LYS A 367 -26.55 -50.55 0.39
CA LYS A 367 -27.60 -50.80 -0.61
C LYS A 367 -27.32 -49.93 -1.85
N GLU A 368 -27.33 -50.57 -3.01
CA GLU A 368 -27.43 -49.90 -4.30
C GLU A 368 -28.72 -49.06 -4.37
N ALA A 369 -28.55 -47.74 -4.49
CA ALA A 369 -29.65 -46.82 -4.78
C ALA A 369 -29.69 -46.58 -6.29
N SER A 370 -30.81 -47.01 -6.92
CA SER A 370 -31.13 -46.78 -8.31
C SER A 370 -31.12 -45.27 -8.65
N ALA A 371 -30.40 -44.94 -9.71
CA ALA A 371 -30.46 -43.58 -10.29
C ALA A 371 -31.88 -43.32 -10.84
N LYS A 372 -32.61 -42.46 -10.13
CA LYS A 372 -33.78 -41.78 -10.70
C LYS A 372 -33.27 -40.42 -11.25
N GLU A 373 -33.36 -40.29 -12.56
CA GLU A 373 -33.20 -39.01 -13.26
C GLU A 373 -34.13 -37.97 -12.62
N ARG A 374 -33.53 -36.88 -12.11
CA ARG A 374 -34.30 -35.69 -11.69
C ARG A 374 -34.38 -34.75 -12.88
N GLU A 375 -35.54 -34.66 -13.47
CA GLU A 375 -35.87 -33.61 -14.43
C GLU A 375 -35.67 -32.22 -13.78
N ILE A 376 -34.81 -31.42 -14.40
CA ILE A 376 -34.59 -30.03 -14.03
C ILE A 376 -35.71 -29.19 -14.65
N ASN A 377 -36.65 -28.73 -13.83
CA ASN A 377 -37.74 -27.86 -14.25
C ASN A 377 -37.19 -26.44 -14.46
N ILE A 378 -37.04 -26.05 -15.74
CA ILE A 378 -36.56 -24.70 -16.12
C ILE A 378 -37.77 -23.76 -16.15
N PRO A 379 -37.75 -22.65 -15.32
CA PRO A 379 -38.83 -21.69 -15.31
C PRO A 379 -39.06 -21.03 -16.67
N GLY A 380 -40.34 -20.85 -17.05
CA GLY A 380 -40.76 -20.43 -18.40
C GLY A 380 -40.22 -19.11 -18.93
N PHE A 381 -39.65 -18.23 -18.05
CA PHE A 381 -39.04 -16.97 -18.46
C PHE A 381 -37.65 -17.13 -19.08
N LEU A 382 -37.01 -18.34 -19.00
CA LEU A 382 -35.73 -18.66 -19.61
C LEU A 382 -35.85 -19.40 -20.94
N GLN A 383 -37.04 -19.69 -21.42
CA GLN A 383 -37.22 -20.30 -22.74
C GLN A 383 -37.28 -19.21 -23.81
N ARG A 384 -36.19 -19.05 -24.59
CA ARG A 384 -36.17 -18.16 -25.77
C ARG A 384 -37.14 -18.70 -26.83
N LYS A 385 -38.16 -17.90 -27.18
CA LYS A 385 -38.91 -18.08 -28.41
C LYS A 385 -37.99 -17.92 -29.63
N LYS A 386 -38.04 -18.88 -30.50
CA LYS A 386 -37.51 -18.79 -31.88
C LYS A 386 -38.24 -17.75 -32.70
#